data_e181bf6b98aeee44b7aec2a56a3dea6e
#
_entry.id   e181bf6b98aeee44b7aec2a56a3dea6e
#
_cell.length_a   1.000
_cell.length_b   1.000
_cell.length_c   1.000
_cell.angle_alpha   90.00
_cell.angle_beta   90.00
_cell.angle_gamma   90.00
#
_symmetry.space_group_name_H-M   'P 1'
#
loop_
_entity.id
_entity.type
_entity.pdbx_description
1 polymer ?
#
loop_
_entity_poly.entity_id
_entity_poly.type
_entity_poly.pdbx_seq_one_letter_code
_entity_poly.pdbx_strand_id
1 'polypeptide(L)'
;MAETKKNLYQKLVEVRKEVVNFSKDTEGYGYNYVSGSQAIGKIREKMDELGVLLIPNIVETENSTYDYINSKGKECTDHIVSGSMTYTWINSDNPEEKLDIPWKIYGAQDDISKAFGSGLTYSERYFILKFFQAPTDELDPDGRDTSNRKNGKSKKKLSEAQIRRLYAIASSAGYDANVIKNQALKKYNVQHLEDMTKAQYDELCAGYEKLKK
;
A
#
# COMPACT_ATOMS: atom_id res chain seq x y z
N MET A 1 22.57 -14.19 -42.27
CA MET A 1 21.39 -13.29 -42.42
C MET A 1 21.55 -12.23 -41.36
N ALA A 2 21.57 -10.94 -41.73
CA ALA A 2 21.66 -9.87 -40.75
C ALA A 2 20.39 -9.89 -39.89
N GLU A 3 20.56 -10.02 -38.58
CA GLU A 3 19.46 -9.94 -37.63
C GLU A 3 18.85 -8.54 -37.73
N THR A 4 17.60 -8.47 -38.11
CA THR A 4 16.91 -7.18 -38.28
C THR A 4 16.79 -6.54 -36.89
N LYS A 5 17.53 -5.45 -36.64
CA LYS A 5 17.46 -4.74 -35.35
C LYS A 5 16.04 -4.30 -35.06
N LYS A 6 15.52 -4.65 -33.89
CA LYS A 6 14.20 -4.23 -33.44
C LYS A 6 14.17 -2.71 -33.20
N ASN A 7 13.14 -2.04 -33.68
CA ASN A 7 12.89 -0.64 -33.36
C ASN A 7 12.38 -0.47 -31.90
N LEU A 8 12.32 0.77 -31.41
CA LEU A 8 11.90 1.08 -30.04
C LEU A 8 10.54 0.44 -29.69
N TYR A 9 9.56 0.54 -30.56
CA TYR A 9 8.21 0.01 -30.30
C TYR A 9 8.18 -1.51 -30.21
N GLN A 10 8.96 -2.21 -31.04
CA GLN A 10 9.11 -3.66 -30.97
C GLN A 10 9.79 -4.09 -29.67
N LYS A 11 10.81 -3.34 -29.20
CA LYS A 11 11.48 -3.57 -27.93
C LYS A 11 10.51 -3.36 -26.75
N LEU A 12 9.72 -2.29 -26.75
CA LEU A 12 8.71 -2.01 -25.72
C LEU A 12 7.61 -3.08 -25.66
N VAL A 13 7.23 -3.68 -26.79
CA VAL A 13 6.33 -4.84 -26.81
C VAL A 13 6.94 -6.05 -26.13
N GLU A 14 8.25 -6.29 -26.30
CA GLU A 14 8.94 -7.38 -25.58
C GLU A 14 9.02 -7.11 -24.07
N VAL A 15 9.36 -5.88 -23.67
CA VAL A 15 9.35 -5.47 -22.25
C VAL A 15 7.97 -5.68 -21.63
N ARG A 16 6.89 -5.35 -22.36
CA ARG A 16 5.52 -5.52 -21.89
C ARG A 16 5.18 -6.97 -21.54
N LYS A 17 5.77 -7.96 -22.20
CA LYS A 17 5.51 -9.37 -21.91
C LYS A 17 5.94 -9.79 -20.52
N GLU A 18 6.92 -9.09 -19.92
CA GLU A 18 7.40 -9.35 -18.57
C GLU A 18 6.43 -8.84 -17.48
N VAL A 19 5.46 -7.99 -17.87
CA VAL A 19 4.53 -7.32 -16.92
C VAL A 19 3.29 -8.19 -16.61
N VAL A 20 3.30 -9.47 -16.94
CA VAL A 20 2.08 -10.32 -16.98
C VAL A 20 1.44 -10.54 -15.60
N ASN A 21 2.19 -10.46 -14.50
CA ASN A 21 1.63 -10.67 -13.15
C ASN A 21 2.38 -9.85 -12.09
N PHE A 22 1.83 -8.72 -11.72
CA PHE A 22 2.26 -8.05 -10.49
C PHE A 22 1.49 -8.63 -9.30
N SER A 23 2.18 -9.33 -8.39
CA SER A 23 1.61 -9.72 -7.10
C SER A 23 1.61 -8.54 -6.13
N LYS A 24 0.62 -8.48 -5.22
CA LYS A 24 0.53 -7.48 -4.16
C LYS A 24 1.40 -7.92 -2.97
N ASP A 25 2.70 -7.71 -3.05
CA ASP A 25 3.63 -8.20 -2.02
C ASP A 25 3.94 -7.14 -0.95
N THR A 26 3.46 -5.91 -1.12
CA THR A 26 3.71 -4.81 -0.18
C THR A 26 2.45 -4.45 0.59
N GLU A 27 2.52 -4.56 1.93
CA GLU A 27 1.44 -4.14 2.83
C GLU A 27 1.43 -2.61 2.98
N GLY A 28 0.31 -1.99 2.60
CA GLY A 28 0.01 -0.60 2.93
C GLY A 28 -0.95 -0.50 4.13
N TYR A 29 -1.35 0.70 4.50
CA TYR A 29 -2.29 0.92 5.60
C TYR A 29 -3.69 0.36 5.27
N GLY A 30 -3.87 -0.94 5.53
CA GLY A 30 -5.14 -1.66 5.30
C GLY A 30 -5.37 -2.18 3.89
N TYR A 31 -4.36 -2.15 3.02
CA TYR A 31 -4.39 -2.73 1.66
C TYR A 31 -2.99 -3.11 1.17
N ASN A 32 -2.94 -4.07 0.26
CA ASN A 32 -1.69 -4.45 -0.40
C ASN A 32 -1.60 -3.73 -1.75
N TYR A 33 -0.39 -3.32 -2.16
CA TYR A 33 -0.16 -2.64 -3.42
C TYR A 33 1.15 -3.10 -4.09
N VAL A 34 1.27 -2.88 -5.39
CA VAL A 34 2.54 -3.07 -6.12
C VAL A 34 3.45 -1.88 -5.84
N SER A 35 4.60 -2.11 -5.23
CA SER A 35 5.57 -1.05 -5.01
C SER A 35 6.22 -0.58 -6.33
N GLY A 36 6.74 0.65 -6.35
CA GLY A 36 7.49 1.16 -7.50
C GLY A 36 8.69 0.28 -7.83
N SER A 37 9.39 -0.22 -6.80
CA SER A 37 10.53 -1.14 -6.97
C SER A 37 10.14 -2.48 -7.59
N GLN A 38 8.95 -3.03 -7.27
CA GLN A 38 8.46 -4.23 -7.93
C GLN A 38 8.11 -3.97 -9.39
N ALA A 39 7.45 -2.84 -9.69
CA ALA A 39 7.10 -2.49 -11.06
C ALA A 39 8.35 -2.33 -11.93
N ILE A 40 9.36 -1.60 -11.46
CA ILE A 40 10.65 -1.43 -12.14
C ILE A 40 11.40 -2.76 -12.20
N GLY A 41 11.52 -3.50 -11.11
CA GLY A 41 12.30 -4.74 -11.03
C GLY A 41 11.86 -5.78 -12.06
N LYS A 42 10.55 -5.88 -12.33
CA LYS A 42 10.01 -6.84 -13.31
C LYS A 42 10.43 -6.56 -14.75
N ILE A 43 10.60 -5.30 -15.12
CA ILE A 43 10.88 -4.91 -16.51
C ILE A 43 12.35 -4.59 -16.76
N ARG A 44 13.14 -4.30 -15.72
CA ARG A 44 14.49 -3.77 -15.83
C ARG A 44 15.44 -4.71 -16.56
N GLU A 45 15.46 -5.99 -16.19
CA GLU A 45 16.33 -6.99 -16.84
C GLU A 45 16.06 -7.04 -18.34
N LYS A 46 14.78 -7.02 -18.73
CA LYS A 46 14.40 -7.04 -20.15
C LYS A 46 14.71 -5.75 -20.86
N MET A 47 14.59 -4.62 -20.19
CA MET A 47 15.02 -3.32 -20.72
C MET A 47 16.52 -3.31 -20.98
N ASP A 48 17.32 -3.78 -20.03
CA ASP A 48 18.78 -3.84 -20.14
C ASP A 48 19.20 -4.78 -21.29
N GLU A 49 18.60 -5.97 -21.39
CA GLU A 49 18.82 -6.93 -22.49
C GLU A 49 18.55 -6.31 -23.87
N LEU A 50 17.47 -5.54 -23.98
CA LEU A 50 17.04 -4.95 -25.24
C LEU A 50 17.65 -3.57 -25.51
N GLY A 51 18.42 -3.02 -24.58
CA GLY A 51 18.97 -1.67 -24.70
C GLY A 51 17.90 -0.59 -24.74
N VAL A 52 16.92 -0.66 -23.82
CA VAL A 52 15.87 0.34 -23.67
C VAL A 52 16.07 1.13 -22.40
N LEU A 53 16.10 2.46 -22.49
CA LEU A 53 16.19 3.37 -21.35
C LEU A 53 14.87 4.06 -21.11
N LEU A 54 14.54 4.31 -19.83
CA LEU A 54 13.44 5.16 -19.40
C LEU A 54 14.01 6.31 -18.59
N ILE A 55 13.86 7.55 -19.09
CA ILE A 55 14.40 8.75 -18.47
C ILE A 55 13.26 9.65 -17.98
N PRO A 56 13.10 9.86 -16.66
CA PRO A 56 12.19 10.86 -16.13
C PRO A 56 12.81 12.25 -16.25
N ASN A 57 12.03 13.22 -16.73
CA ASN A 57 12.40 14.64 -16.78
C ASN A 57 11.31 15.47 -16.11
N ILE A 58 11.65 16.16 -15.02
CA ILE A 58 10.75 17.10 -14.34
C ILE A 58 10.82 18.43 -15.06
N VAL A 59 9.67 18.89 -15.55
CA VAL A 59 9.56 20.16 -16.29
C VAL A 59 9.36 21.33 -15.33
N GLU A 60 8.40 21.16 -14.41
CA GLU A 60 8.05 22.18 -13.42
C GLU A 60 7.43 21.53 -12.19
N THR A 61 7.56 22.18 -11.05
CA THR A 61 6.87 21.81 -9.81
C THR A 61 6.35 23.04 -9.10
N GLU A 62 5.18 22.92 -8.51
CA GLU A 62 4.56 23.89 -7.62
C GLU A 62 4.37 23.27 -6.25
N ASN A 63 4.35 24.09 -5.21
CA ASN A 63 4.04 23.66 -3.87
C ASN A 63 2.98 24.56 -3.23
N SER A 64 2.17 23.94 -2.38
CA SER A 64 1.18 24.62 -1.55
C SER A 64 1.05 23.90 -0.22
N THR A 65 0.28 24.45 0.70
CA THR A 65 -0.01 23.83 1.99
C THR A 65 -1.50 23.63 2.15
N TYR A 66 -1.87 22.59 2.90
CA TYR A 66 -3.23 22.29 3.28
C TYR A 66 -3.31 22.08 4.79
N ASP A 67 -3.99 23.01 5.48
CA ASP A 67 -4.19 22.97 6.92
C ASP A 67 -5.49 22.21 7.24
N TYR A 68 -5.43 21.30 8.23
CA TYR A 68 -6.58 20.51 8.66
C TYR A 68 -6.48 20.12 10.13
N ILE A 69 -7.63 19.74 10.70
CA ILE A 69 -7.68 19.17 12.04
C ILE A 69 -7.81 17.65 11.91
N ASN A 70 -6.86 16.92 12.50
CA ASN A 70 -6.88 15.45 12.44
C ASN A 70 -7.95 14.85 13.37
N SER A 71 -8.15 13.54 13.29
CA SER A 71 -9.14 12.80 14.10
C SER A 71 -8.93 12.87 15.62
N LYS A 72 -7.79 13.41 16.07
CA LYS A 72 -7.44 13.63 17.49
C LYS A 72 -7.62 15.09 17.91
N GLY A 73 -8.16 15.95 17.04
CA GLY A 73 -8.35 17.37 17.31
C GLY A 73 -7.09 18.21 17.24
N LYS A 74 -5.98 17.68 16.67
CA LYS A 74 -4.72 18.42 16.51
C LYS A 74 -4.68 19.10 15.15
N GLU A 75 -4.28 20.38 15.12
CA GLU A 75 -3.96 21.09 13.88
C GLU A 75 -2.75 20.45 13.21
N CYS A 76 -2.86 20.23 11.92
CA CYS A 76 -1.85 19.64 11.06
C CYS A 76 -1.79 20.39 9.75
N THR A 77 -0.59 20.43 9.15
CA THR A 77 -0.35 21.02 7.83
C THR A 77 0.29 19.97 6.95
N ASP A 78 -0.28 19.70 5.79
CA ASP A 78 0.35 18.91 4.74
C ASP A 78 0.93 19.82 3.67
N HIS A 79 2.13 19.49 3.18
CA HIS A 79 2.71 20.06 1.99
C HIS A 79 2.23 19.29 0.78
N ILE A 80 1.72 20.03 -0.21
CA ILE A 80 1.24 19.47 -1.48
C ILE A 80 2.26 19.88 -2.55
N VAL A 81 2.81 18.90 -3.23
CA VAL A 81 3.66 19.10 -4.41
C VAL A 81 2.91 18.59 -5.64
N SER A 82 2.81 19.44 -6.65
CA SER A 82 2.27 19.07 -7.96
C SER A 82 3.18 19.56 -9.07
N GLY A 83 3.08 18.98 -10.25
CA GLY A 83 3.90 19.42 -11.36
C GLY A 83 3.73 18.61 -12.63
N SER A 84 4.48 19.03 -13.64
CA SER A 84 4.56 18.39 -14.96
C SER A 84 5.90 17.71 -15.11
N MET A 85 5.88 16.51 -15.69
CA MET A 85 7.07 15.74 -16.03
C MET A 85 6.88 15.01 -17.35
N THR A 86 7.96 14.48 -17.89
CA THR A 86 7.94 13.65 -19.10
C THR A 86 8.76 12.39 -18.82
N TYR A 87 8.24 11.24 -19.20
CA TYR A 87 8.98 10.00 -19.30
C TYR A 87 9.39 9.78 -20.75
N THR A 88 10.70 9.67 -21.00
CA THR A 88 11.26 9.45 -22.34
C THR A 88 11.80 8.03 -22.44
N TRP A 89 11.20 7.22 -23.31
CA TRP A 89 11.76 5.95 -23.74
C TRP A 89 12.78 6.16 -24.84
N ILE A 90 13.97 5.54 -24.74
CA ILE A 90 15.06 5.67 -25.71
C ILE A 90 15.55 4.30 -26.12
N ASN A 91 15.73 4.10 -27.44
CA ASN A 91 16.46 2.96 -27.97
C ASN A 91 17.96 3.24 -27.95
N SER A 92 18.73 2.56 -27.08
CA SER A 92 20.17 2.79 -26.96
C SER A 92 20.96 2.41 -28.22
N ASP A 93 20.44 1.51 -29.07
CA ASP A 93 21.06 1.15 -30.35
C ASP A 93 20.88 2.25 -31.41
N ASN A 94 19.88 3.09 -31.26
CA ASN A 94 19.56 4.23 -32.12
C ASN A 94 18.90 5.33 -31.27
N PRO A 95 19.68 6.21 -30.60
CA PRO A 95 19.16 7.21 -29.67
C PRO A 95 18.20 8.25 -30.27
N GLU A 96 18.14 8.37 -31.58
CA GLU A 96 17.12 9.20 -32.26
C GLU A 96 15.71 8.59 -32.16
N GLU A 97 15.63 7.26 -31.96
CA GLU A 97 14.36 6.60 -31.66
C GLU A 97 13.99 6.81 -30.19
N LYS A 98 13.17 7.80 -29.94
CA LYS A 98 12.65 8.16 -28.63
C LYS A 98 11.15 8.38 -28.64
N LEU A 99 10.54 8.17 -27.50
CA LEU A 99 9.11 8.37 -27.29
C LEU A 99 8.89 9.13 -25.98
N ASP A 100 8.46 10.38 -26.08
CA ASP A 100 8.17 11.26 -24.95
C ASP A 100 6.71 11.10 -24.52
N ILE A 101 6.49 10.82 -23.25
CA ILE A 101 5.16 10.69 -22.65
C ILE A 101 4.99 11.76 -21.57
N PRO A 102 4.20 12.81 -21.80
CA PRO A 102 3.85 13.78 -20.76
C PRO A 102 3.13 13.11 -19.60
N TRP A 103 3.51 13.50 -18.38
CA TRP A 103 2.96 12.94 -17.16
C TRP A 103 2.79 14.00 -16.07
N LYS A 104 2.18 13.61 -14.96
CA LYS A 104 1.98 14.51 -13.81
C LYS A 104 2.57 13.90 -12.55
N ILE A 105 3.07 14.77 -11.67
CA ILE A 105 3.51 14.44 -10.33
C ILE A 105 2.55 15.06 -9.32
N TYR A 106 2.15 14.27 -8.32
CA TYR A 106 1.37 14.72 -7.17
C TYR A 106 1.85 13.99 -5.92
N GLY A 107 2.06 14.75 -4.84
CA GLY A 107 2.41 14.20 -3.54
C GLY A 107 1.91 15.12 -2.44
N ALA A 108 1.46 14.54 -1.32
CA ALA A 108 1.06 15.28 -0.13
C ALA A 108 1.59 14.56 1.10
N GLN A 109 2.30 15.30 1.98
CA GLN A 109 2.90 14.79 3.21
C GLN A 109 3.12 15.92 4.21
N ASP A 110 3.41 15.57 5.46
CA ASP A 110 3.73 16.47 6.56
C ASP A 110 5.08 17.24 6.39
N ASP A 111 5.86 16.86 5.39
CA ASP A 111 7.17 17.46 5.05
C ASP A 111 7.29 17.58 3.53
N ILE A 112 7.80 18.72 3.05
CA ILE A 112 7.86 19.02 1.62
C ILE A 112 8.77 18.05 0.85
N SER A 113 9.88 17.61 1.44
CA SER A 113 10.80 16.66 0.80
C SER A 113 10.16 15.27 0.70
N LYS A 114 9.39 14.88 1.71
CA LYS A 114 8.61 13.64 1.69
C LYS A 114 7.46 13.72 0.68
N ALA A 115 6.77 14.87 0.59
CA ALA A 115 5.72 15.09 -0.41
C ALA A 115 6.26 14.94 -1.82
N PHE A 116 7.40 15.56 -2.13
CA PHE A 116 8.08 15.45 -3.41
C PHE A 116 8.53 14.01 -3.70
N GLY A 117 9.23 13.36 -2.77
CA GLY A 117 9.72 11.98 -2.94
C GLY A 117 8.59 10.95 -3.11
N SER A 118 7.50 11.09 -2.35
CA SER A 118 6.32 10.24 -2.52
C SER A 118 5.66 10.47 -3.87
N GLY A 119 5.52 11.73 -4.30
CA GLY A 119 4.99 12.11 -5.62
C GLY A 119 5.76 11.44 -6.76
N LEU A 120 7.09 11.47 -6.73
CA LEU A 120 7.95 10.80 -7.72
C LEU A 120 7.71 9.28 -7.74
N THR A 121 7.73 8.64 -6.58
CA THR A 121 7.57 7.18 -6.46
C THR A 121 6.20 6.73 -6.98
N TYR A 122 5.13 7.47 -6.63
CA TYR A 122 3.79 7.18 -7.12
C TYR A 122 3.67 7.42 -8.63
N SER A 123 4.22 8.52 -9.13
CA SER A 123 4.24 8.84 -10.57
C SER A 123 4.89 7.73 -11.38
N GLU A 124 6.08 7.28 -11.00
CA GLU A 124 6.81 6.21 -11.70
C GLU A 124 6.02 4.89 -11.69
N ARG A 125 5.53 4.49 -10.53
CA ARG A 125 4.73 3.27 -10.39
C ARG A 125 3.50 3.30 -11.29
N TYR A 126 2.71 4.36 -11.22
CA TYR A 126 1.50 4.46 -12.04
C TYR A 126 1.81 4.60 -13.52
N PHE A 127 2.88 5.33 -13.88
CA PHE A 127 3.34 5.42 -15.25
C PHE A 127 3.61 4.02 -15.84
N ILE A 128 4.43 3.21 -15.18
CA ILE A 128 4.78 1.86 -15.64
C ILE A 128 3.55 0.97 -15.76
N LEU A 129 2.70 0.95 -14.73
CA LEU A 129 1.49 0.13 -14.71
C LEU A 129 0.53 0.51 -15.85
N LYS A 130 0.33 1.80 -16.09
CA LYS A 130 -0.61 2.28 -17.13
C LYS A 130 -0.01 2.19 -18.53
N PHE A 131 1.27 2.52 -18.70
CA PHE A 131 1.95 2.45 -19.99
C PHE A 131 1.97 1.01 -20.55
N PHE A 132 2.31 0.04 -19.72
CA PHE A 132 2.33 -1.36 -20.12
C PHE A 132 0.97 -2.05 -19.98
N GLN A 133 -0.08 -1.34 -19.56
CA GLN A 133 -1.42 -1.90 -19.35
C GLN A 133 -1.39 -3.14 -18.43
N ALA A 134 -0.60 -3.04 -17.34
CA ALA A 134 -0.51 -4.11 -16.35
C ALA A 134 -1.91 -4.42 -15.80
N PRO A 135 -2.29 -5.71 -15.66
CA PRO A 135 -3.56 -6.08 -15.04
C PRO A 135 -3.62 -5.54 -13.61
N THR A 136 -4.51 -4.61 -13.35
CA THR A 136 -4.65 -3.96 -12.04
C THR A 136 -6.01 -4.21 -11.39
N ASP A 137 -6.84 -5.08 -11.95
CA ASP A 137 -8.22 -5.34 -11.50
C ASP A 137 -8.28 -5.78 -10.03
N GLU A 138 -7.23 -6.47 -9.54
CA GLU A 138 -7.04 -6.73 -8.12
C GLU A 138 -6.35 -5.58 -7.36
N LEU A 139 -5.83 -4.58 -8.06
CA LEU A 139 -4.99 -3.50 -7.54
C LEU A 139 -5.76 -2.19 -7.39
N ASP A 140 -6.98 -2.11 -7.91
CA ASP A 140 -7.79 -0.91 -7.87
C ASP A 140 -8.42 -0.75 -6.46
N PRO A 141 -7.99 0.23 -5.65
CA PRO A 141 -8.66 0.51 -4.40
C PRO A 141 -10.11 1.00 -4.60
N ASP A 142 -10.43 1.52 -5.79
CA ASP A 142 -11.78 1.99 -6.14
C ASP A 142 -12.70 0.83 -6.60
N GLY A 143 -12.14 -0.31 -6.99
CA GLY A 143 -12.88 -1.55 -7.26
C GLY A 143 -13.49 -2.19 -6.01
N ARG A 144 -13.19 -1.67 -4.81
CA ARG A 144 -13.92 -2.01 -3.59
C ARG A 144 -15.22 -1.23 -3.59
N ASP A 145 -16.32 -1.95 -3.68
CA ASP A 145 -17.66 -1.41 -3.49
C ASP A 145 -17.74 -0.57 -2.20
N THR A 146 -17.56 0.75 -2.34
CA THR A 146 -17.67 1.70 -1.22
C THR A 146 -19.13 1.94 -0.84
N SER A 147 -20.09 1.41 -1.59
CA SER A 147 -21.53 1.49 -1.31
C SER A 147 -21.89 0.71 -0.03
N ASN A 148 -21.05 -0.24 0.40
CA ASN A 148 -21.18 -1.00 1.63
C ASN A 148 -20.37 -0.41 2.80
N ARG A 149 -20.26 0.90 2.91
CA ARG A 149 -19.87 1.58 4.17
C ARG A 149 -20.96 1.44 5.25
N LYS A 150 -21.50 0.25 5.42
CA LYS A 150 -22.02 -0.18 6.72
C LYS A 150 -20.82 -0.46 7.59
N ASN A 151 -20.46 0.51 8.47
CA ASN A 151 -19.70 0.33 9.71
C ASN A 151 -19.06 -1.06 9.94
N GLY A 152 -18.32 -1.57 8.98
CA GLY A 152 -17.43 -2.70 9.15
C GLY A 152 -16.16 -2.17 9.82
N LYS A 153 -16.22 -1.92 11.14
CA LYS A 153 -15.04 -2.00 11.97
C LYS A 153 -14.40 -3.34 11.61
N SER A 154 -13.31 -3.32 10.84
CA SER A 154 -12.42 -4.49 10.79
C SER A 154 -12.17 -4.82 12.25
N LYS A 155 -12.59 -6.02 12.68
CA LYS A 155 -12.37 -6.47 14.06
C LYS A 155 -10.86 -6.52 14.21
N LYS A 156 -10.25 -5.46 14.75
CA LYS A 156 -8.84 -5.50 15.13
C LYS A 156 -8.72 -6.66 16.10
N LYS A 157 -8.02 -7.70 15.70
CA LYS A 157 -7.70 -8.81 16.60
C LYS A 157 -7.01 -8.26 17.84
N LEU A 158 -7.27 -8.85 18.99
CA LEU A 158 -6.58 -8.47 20.22
C LEU A 158 -5.09 -8.76 20.06
N SER A 159 -4.26 -7.84 20.52
CA SER A 159 -2.80 -8.04 20.54
C SER A 159 -2.42 -9.10 21.58
N GLU A 160 -1.26 -9.75 21.39
CA GLU A 160 -0.70 -10.66 22.38
C GLU A 160 -0.59 -10.04 23.78
N ALA A 161 -0.24 -8.76 23.86
CA ALA A 161 -0.14 -8.03 25.13
C ALA A 161 -1.51 -7.95 25.83
N GLN A 162 -2.59 -7.74 25.09
CA GLN A 162 -3.94 -7.72 25.64
C GLN A 162 -4.36 -9.11 26.13
N ILE A 163 -4.03 -10.16 25.40
CA ILE A 163 -4.32 -11.54 25.79
C ILE A 163 -3.53 -11.93 27.04
N ARG A 164 -2.24 -11.60 27.11
CA ARG A 164 -1.41 -11.82 28.31
C ARG A 164 -1.97 -11.07 29.53
N ARG A 165 -2.44 -9.83 29.36
CA ARG A 165 -3.09 -9.06 30.43
C ARG A 165 -4.36 -9.73 30.92
N LEU A 166 -5.22 -10.22 30.02
CA LEU A 166 -6.46 -10.93 30.38
C LEU A 166 -6.14 -12.18 31.21
N TYR A 167 -5.16 -12.98 30.79
CA TYR A 167 -4.71 -14.15 31.57
C TYR A 167 -4.18 -13.76 32.96
N ALA A 168 -3.41 -12.69 33.06
CA ALA A 168 -2.89 -12.23 34.35
C ALA A 168 -4.01 -11.77 35.31
N ILE A 169 -5.00 -11.02 34.78
CA ILE A 169 -6.16 -10.58 35.57
C ILE A 169 -6.98 -11.79 36.06
N ALA A 170 -7.31 -12.71 35.19
CA ALA A 170 -8.10 -13.89 35.55
C ALA A 170 -7.36 -14.84 36.47
N SER A 171 -6.07 -15.05 36.28
CA SER A 171 -5.21 -15.83 37.19
C SER A 171 -5.17 -15.23 38.60
N SER A 172 -5.11 -13.90 38.72
CA SER A 172 -5.16 -13.23 40.03
C SER A 172 -6.53 -13.34 40.72
N ALA A 173 -7.59 -13.70 39.96
CA ALA A 173 -8.92 -14.01 40.50
C ALA A 173 -9.15 -15.54 40.69
N GLY A 174 -8.11 -16.36 40.48
CA GLY A 174 -8.16 -17.81 40.67
C GLY A 174 -8.69 -18.64 39.48
N TYR A 175 -8.74 -18.05 38.29
CA TYR A 175 -9.25 -18.70 37.08
C TYR A 175 -8.11 -19.09 36.13
N ASP A 176 -8.18 -20.31 35.59
CA ASP A 176 -7.19 -20.79 34.62
C ASP A 176 -7.53 -20.40 33.16
N ALA A 177 -6.57 -20.67 32.26
CA ALA A 177 -6.70 -20.33 30.83
C ALA A 177 -7.88 -21.03 30.14
N ASN A 178 -8.24 -22.27 30.57
CA ASN A 178 -9.32 -23.04 29.95
C ASN A 178 -10.69 -22.44 30.33
N VAL A 179 -10.83 -21.97 31.56
CA VAL A 179 -12.05 -21.30 32.02
C VAL A 179 -12.30 -20.02 31.19
N ILE A 180 -11.26 -19.23 30.93
CA ILE A 180 -11.36 -18.02 30.11
C ILE A 180 -11.79 -18.32 28.70
N LYS A 181 -11.17 -19.34 28.06
CA LYS A 181 -11.55 -19.78 26.69
C LYS A 181 -12.99 -20.27 26.61
N ASN A 182 -13.41 -21.10 27.58
CA ASN A 182 -14.75 -21.61 27.65
C ASN A 182 -15.79 -20.49 27.88
N GLN A 183 -15.46 -19.50 28.69
CA GLN A 183 -16.34 -18.36 28.94
C GLN A 183 -16.46 -17.48 27.71
N ALA A 184 -15.36 -17.21 26.99
CA ALA A 184 -15.38 -16.47 25.72
C ALA A 184 -16.23 -17.20 24.67
N LEU A 185 -16.08 -18.52 24.56
CA LEU A 185 -16.90 -19.33 23.65
C LEU A 185 -18.37 -19.30 24.01
N LYS A 186 -18.73 -19.52 25.28
CA LYS A 186 -20.13 -19.56 25.72
C LYS A 186 -20.83 -18.20 25.63
N LYS A 187 -20.12 -17.12 26.02
CA LYS A 187 -20.73 -15.80 26.15
C LYS A 187 -20.73 -15.01 24.83
N TYR A 188 -19.68 -15.16 24.03
CA TYR A 188 -19.48 -14.33 22.84
C TYR A 188 -19.40 -15.14 21.54
N ASN A 189 -19.51 -16.47 21.61
CA ASN A 189 -19.36 -17.39 20.48
C ASN A 189 -18.02 -17.19 19.71
N VAL A 190 -16.92 -17.03 20.45
CA VAL A 190 -15.58 -16.76 19.91
C VAL A 190 -14.67 -17.95 20.24
N GLN A 191 -14.15 -18.62 19.22
CA GLN A 191 -13.28 -19.80 19.38
C GLN A 191 -11.84 -19.42 19.80
N HIS A 192 -11.36 -18.28 19.34
CA HIS A 192 -10.03 -17.78 19.67
C HIS A 192 -10.14 -16.40 20.35
N LEU A 193 -9.46 -16.22 21.48
CA LEU A 193 -9.53 -14.96 22.25
C LEU A 193 -9.09 -13.74 21.43
N GLU A 194 -8.23 -13.93 20.43
CA GLU A 194 -7.76 -12.91 19.49
C GLU A 194 -8.90 -12.31 18.65
N ASP A 195 -9.96 -13.09 18.41
CA ASP A 195 -11.11 -12.69 17.59
C ASP A 195 -12.17 -11.90 18.39
N MET A 196 -11.96 -11.72 19.70
CA MET A 196 -12.83 -10.89 20.54
C MET A 196 -12.74 -9.43 20.12
N THR A 197 -13.87 -8.74 20.17
CA THR A 197 -13.89 -7.28 20.06
C THR A 197 -13.28 -6.63 21.32
N LYS A 198 -12.78 -5.40 21.19
CA LYS A 198 -12.26 -4.65 22.35
C LYS A 198 -13.30 -4.52 23.47
N ALA A 199 -14.58 -4.30 23.14
CA ALA A 199 -15.66 -4.20 24.12
C ALA A 199 -15.86 -5.51 24.90
N GLN A 200 -15.84 -6.67 24.22
CA GLN A 200 -15.92 -8.00 24.84
C GLN A 200 -14.71 -8.27 25.75
N TYR A 201 -13.51 -7.88 25.31
CA TYR A 201 -12.31 -7.98 26.10
C TYR A 201 -12.37 -7.12 27.36
N ASP A 202 -12.76 -5.84 27.23
CA ASP A 202 -12.85 -4.91 28.37
C ASP A 202 -13.92 -5.40 29.38
N GLU A 203 -15.06 -5.93 28.90
CA GLU A 203 -16.11 -6.51 29.75
C GLU A 203 -15.60 -7.75 30.50
N LEU A 204 -14.83 -8.63 29.84
CA LEU A 204 -14.29 -9.83 30.44
C LEU A 204 -13.23 -9.48 31.51
N CYS A 205 -12.34 -8.54 31.21
CA CYS A 205 -11.37 -8.03 32.17
C CYS A 205 -12.04 -7.43 33.40
N ALA A 206 -13.03 -6.54 33.21
CA ALA A 206 -13.77 -5.93 34.31
C ALA A 206 -14.53 -6.96 35.16
N GLY A 207 -15.04 -8.02 34.54
CA GLY A 207 -15.65 -9.14 35.24
C GLY A 207 -14.70 -9.83 36.22
N TYR A 208 -13.50 -10.19 35.74
CA TYR A 208 -12.49 -10.81 36.58
C TYR A 208 -11.90 -9.87 37.63
N GLU A 209 -11.74 -8.57 37.31
CA GLU A 209 -11.28 -7.57 38.28
C GLU A 209 -12.21 -7.44 39.49
N LYS A 210 -13.53 -7.56 39.29
CA LYS A 210 -14.53 -7.56 40.40
C LYS A 210 -14.48 -8.82 41.26
N LEU A 211 -13.92 -9.90 40.76
CA LEU A 211 -13.81 -11.18 41.47
C LEU A 211 -12.49 -11.35 42.23
N LYS A 212 -11.60 -10.38 42.12
CA LYS A 212 -10.40 -10.32 42.98
C LYS A 212 -10.81 -10.14 44.44
N LYS A 213 -10.43 -11.11 45.27
CA LYS A 213 -10.56 -11.03 46.72
C LYS A 213 -9.45 -10.21 47.31
#